data_448188a42049f171f923616fcebadcaa
#
_entry.id   448188a42049f171f923616fcebadcaa
#
_cell.length_a   1.000
_cell.length_b   1.000
_cell.length_c   1.000
_cell.angle_alpha   90.00
_cell.angle_beta   90.00
_cell.angle_gamma   90.00
#
_symmetry.space_group_name_H-M   'P 1'
#
loop_
_entity.id
_entity.type
_entity.pdbx_description
1 polymer ?
#
loop_
_entity_poly.entity_id
_entity_poly.type
_entity_poly.pdbx_seq_one_letter_code
_entity_poly.pdbx_strand_id
1 'polypeptide(L)'
;MSTKIKKLFGVWMDSHSATIVRNTEGENGEFIVLEHVSNDGPDKNSSEKASNNQEIGLTLKFFKEIASKMPNIDEIHITGTGQVQEQFMKFLAETPQYKNAISTESTSNKMSDENLTLFIAKRFN
;
A
#
# COMPACT_ATOMS: atom_id res chain seq x y z
N MET A 1 -28.52 9.39 -13.84
CA MET A 1 -27.98 9.36 -12.49
C MET A 1 -26.55 8.82 -12.51
N SER A 2 -25.65 9.62 -12.06
CA SER A 2 -24.25 9.19 -12.06
C SER A 2 -23.98 8.31 -10.86
N THR A 3 -23.42 7.17 -11.12
CA THR A 3 -22.96 6.30 -10.06
C THR A 3 -21.51 6.67 -9.76
N LYS A 4 -21.26 7.04 -8.52
CA LYS A 4 -19.90 7.35 -8.15
C LYS A 4 -19.05 6.08 -8.18
N ILE A 5 -17.99 6.10 -8.94
CA ILE A 5 -17.08 4.97 -8.99
C ILE A 5 -16.20 5.00 -7.74
N LYS A 6 -16.21 3.92 -6.98
CA LYS A 6 -15.38 3.81 -5.80
C LYS A 6 -13.91 3.75 -6.19
N LYS A 7 -13.08 4.39 -5.41
CA LYS A 7 -11.65 4.33 -5.60
C LYS A 7 -11.11 3.16 -4.79
N LEU A 8 -10.80 2.10 -5.48
CA LEU A 8 -10.34 0.85 -4.89
C LEU A 8 -8.84 0.71 -5.14
N PHE A 9 -8.11 0.46 -4.07
CA PHE A 9 -6.66 0.32 -4.16
C PHE A 9 -6.23 -1.00 -3.56
N GLY A 10 -5.10 -1.49 -4.04
CA GLY A 10 -4.44 -2.62 -3.44
C GLY A 10 -2.97 -2.34 -3.32
N VAL A 11 -2.36 -2.85 -2.27
CA VAL A 11 -0.93 -2.68 -2.04
C VAL A 11 -0.35 -4.01 -1.62
N TRP A 12 0.69 -4.45 -2.31
CA TRP A 12 1.56 -5.50 -1.79
C TRP A 12 2.79 -4.83 -1.23
N MET A 13 3.20 -5.20 -0.04
CA MET A 13 4.34 -4.54 0.56
C MET A 13 5.15 -5.47 1.45
N ASP A 14 6.43 -5.15 1.54
CA ASP A 14 7.30 -5.68 2.57
C ASP A 14 8.06 -4.49 3.15
N SER A 15 9.10 -4.75 3.93
CA SER A 15 9.83 -3.66 4.57
C SER A 15 10.69 -2.86 3.58
N HIS A 16 10.84 -3.35 2.36
CA HIS A 16 11.75 -2.75 1.38
C HIS A 16 11.04 -2.12 0.20
N SER A 17 9.85 -2.57 -0.13
CA SER A 17 9.17 -2.08 -1.31
C SER A 17 7.67 -2.26 -1.20
N ALA A 18 6.95 -1.56 -2.05
CA ALA A 18 5.52 -1.70 -2.18
C ALA A 18 5.12 -1.52 -3.62
N THR A 19 4.10 -2.26 -4.03
CA THR A 19 3.50 -2.10 -5.36
C THR A 19 2.05 -1.70 -5.14
N ILE A 20 1.64 -0.61 -5.74
CA ILE A 20 0.30 -0.07 -5.59
C ILE A 20 -0.48 -0.32 -6.87
N VAL A 21 -1.65 -0.88 -6.74
CA VAL A 21 -2.57 -1.08 -7.88
C VAL A 21 -3.87 -0.35 -7.55
N ARG A 22 -4.60 0.00 -8.59
CA ARG A 22 -5.90 0.65 -8.43
C ARG A 22 -6.85 0.14 -9.50
N ASN A 23 -8.15 0.30 -9.24
CA ASN A 23 -9.14 -0.03 -10.25
C ASN A 23 -9.12 1.02 -11.35
N THR A 24 -9.43 0.57 -12.56
CA THR A 24 -9.65 1.49 -13.66
C THR A 24 -11.08 2.02 -13.57
N GLU A 25 -11.35 3.08 -14.32
CA GLU A 25 -12.70 3.63 -14.37
C GLU A 25 -13.65 2.79 -15.24
N GLY A 26 -13.13 1.73 -15.85
CA GLY A 26 -13.95 0.85 -16.66
C GLY A 26 -14.85 -0.04 -15.85
N GLU A 27 -15.83 -0.63 -16.51
CA GLU A 27 -16.83 -1.47 -15.88
C GLU A 27 -16.33 -2.88 -15.58
N ASN A 28 -15.16 -3.24 -16.06
CA ASN A 28 -14.69 -4.61 -16.02
C ASN A 28 -14.04 -5.02 -14.70
N GLY A 29 -13.89 -4.08 -13.79
CA GLY A 29 -13.24 -4.39 -12.52
C GLY A 29 -11.77 -4.67 -12.65
N GLU A 30 -11.15 -4.18 -13.70
CA GLU A 30 -9.73 -4.37 -13.91
C GLU A 30 -8.92 -3.49 -12.98
N PHE A 31 -7.76 -4.01 -12.60
CA PHE A 31 -6.80 -3.25 -11.81
C PHE A 31 -5.52 -3.09 -12.60
N ILE A 32 -4.87 -1.96 -12.41
CA ILE A 32 -3.59 -1.65 -13.06
C ILE A 32 -2.59 -1.25 -12.00
N VAL A 33 -1.32 -1.45 -12.32
CA VAL A 33 -0.24 -0.98 -11.45
C VAL A 33 -0.15 0.53 -11.56
N LEU A 34 -0.25 1.18 -10.41
CA LEU A 34 -0.16 2.63 -10.33
C LEU A 34 1.28 3.07 -10.10
N GLU A 35 1.97 2.42 -9.18
CA GLU A 35 3.28 2.90 -8.74
C GLU A 35 4.02 1.81 -8.00
N HIS A 36 5.35 1.86 -8.08
CA HIS A 36 6.23 1.09 -7.21
C HIS A 36 6.92 2.08 -6.28
N VAL A 37 6.97 1.75 -5.01
CA VAL A 37 7.60 2.60 -4.01
C VAL A 37 8.69 1.79 -3.32
N SER A 38 9.86 2.36 -3.19
CA SER A 38 10.98 1.71 -2.52
C SER A 38 11.25 2.37 -1.19
N ASN A 39 11.49 1.55 -0.18
CA ASN A 39 12.02 2.02 1.09
C ASN A 39 13.53 1.84 1.03
N ASP A 40 14.24 2.93 0.85
CA ASP A 40 15.69 2.87 0.64
C ASP A 40 16.43 2.32 1.85
N GLY A 41 15.77 2.32 3.02
CA GLY A 41 16.43 1.86 4.21
C GLY A 41 17.55 2.79 4.64
N PRO A 42 18.25 2.45 5.72
CA PRO A 42 19.38 3.24 6.13
C PRO A 42 20.45 3.23 5.05
N ASP A 43 21.07 4.38 4.82
CA ASP A 43 22.19 4.47 3.92
C ASP A 43 23.26 3.47 4.35
N LYS A 44 23.95 2.89 3.38
CA LYS A 44 25.04 1.95 3.67
C LYS A 44 26.11 2.55 4.53
N ASN A 45 26.23 3.86 4.53
CA ASN A 45 27.22 4.58 5.33
C ASN A 45 26.70 5.01 6.69
N SER A 46 25.49 4.66 7.03
CA SER A 46 24.90 5.03 8.30
C SER A 46 25.61 4.30 9.44
N SER A 47 25.83 5.01 10.53
CA SER A 47 26.39 4.35 11.70
C SER A 47 25.33 3.45 12.33
N GLU A 48 25.76 2.37 12.93
CA GLU A 48 24.85 1.45 13.59
C GLU A 48 24.09 2.09 14.74
N LYS A 49 24.68 3.12 15.34
CA LYS A 49 24.07 3.78 16.48
C LYS A 49 22.80 4.54 16.14
N ALA A 50 22.68 4.98 14.90
CA ALA A 50 21.50 5.73 14.48
C ALA A 50 20.45 4.86 13.84
N SER A 51 20.70 3.57 13.68
CA SER A 51 19.87 2.72 12.84
C SER A 51 18.43 2.62 13.31
N ASN A 52 18.18 2.48 14.62
CA ASN A 52 16.82 2.31 15.10
C ASN A 52 15.94 3.53 14.82
N ASN A 53 16.44 4.72 15.12
CA ASN A 53 15.67 5.93 14.87
C ASN A 53 15.51 6.18 13.38
N GLN A 54 16.55 5.88 12.60
CA GLN A 54 16.46 6.03 11.16
C GLN A 54 15.44 5.06 10.56
N GLU A 55 15.42 3.82 11.06
CA GLU A 55 14.48 2.85 10.55
C GLU A 55 13.04 3.28 10.79
N ILE A 56 12.75 3.80 11.99
CA ILE A 56 11.40 4.29 12.28
C ILE A 56 11.04 5.45 11.37
N GLY A 57 11.95 6.41 11.22
CA GLY A 57 11.73 7.55 10.38
C GLY A 57 11.56 7.19 8.91
N LEU A 58 12.38 6.27 8.42
CA LEU A 58 12.30 5.81 7.05
C LEU A 58 11.03 5.01 6.80
N THR A 59 10.60 4.23 7.78
CA THR A 59 9.35 3.49 7.66
C THR A 59 8.15 4.44 7.57
N LEU A 60 8.12 5.47 8.38
CA LEU A 60 7.06 6.47 8.30
C LEU A 60 7.08 7.22 6.98
N LYS A 61 8.28 7.57 6.50
CA LYS A 61 8.42 8.23 5.22
C LYS A 61 7.90 7.33 4.09
N PHE A 62 8.25 6.06 4.17
CA PHE A 62 7.80 5.05 3.20
C PHE A 62 6.27 4.95 3.19
N PHE A 63 5.66 4.88 4.37
CA PHE A 63 4.21 4.83 4.49
C PHE A 63 3.54 6.09 3.94
N LYS A 64 4.10 7.24 4.25
CA LYS A 64 3.57 8.51 3.75
C LYS A 64 3.67 8.58 2.24
N GLU A 65 4.77 8.08 1.68
CA GLU A 65 4.94 8.07 0.24
C GLU A 65 3.91 7.16 -0.43
N ILE A 66 3.71 5.95 0.11
CA ILE A 66 2.71 5.04 -0.41
C ILE A 66 1.33 5.70 -0.37
N ALA A 67 0.97 6.26 0.77
CA ALA A 67 -0.34 6.88 0.95
C ALA A 67 -0.54 8.07 0.01
N SER A 68 0.51 8.83 -0.26
CA SER A 68 0.42 9.99 -1.15
C SER A 68 0.07 9.61 -2.58
N LYS A 69 0.31 8.37 -2.97
CA LYS A 69 -0.03 7.88 -4.30
C LYS A 69 -1.49 7.45 -4.41
N MET A 70 -2.21 7.43 -3.31
CA MET A 70 -3.58 6.92 -3.25
C MET A 70 -4.53 7.96 -2.66
N PRO A 71 -4.77 9.07 -3.37
CA PRO A 71 -5.68 10.10 -2.85
C PRO A 71 -7.12 9.62 -2.88
N ASN A 72 -7.89 10.02 -1.86
CA ASN A 72 -9.34 9.78 -1.83
C ASN A 72 -9.71 8.29 -1.85
N ILE A 73 -9.03 7.49 -1.06
CA ILE A 73 -9.29 6.05 -0.99
C ILE A 73 -10.68 5.80 -0.45
N ASP A 74 -11.47 4.99 -1.16
CA ASP A 74 -12.74 4.47 -0.63
C ASP A 74 -12.50 3.13 0.06
N GLU A 75 -11.80 2.22 -0.61
CA GLU A 75 -11.45 0.93 -0.02
C GLU A 75 -10.02 0.56 -0.45
N ILE A 76 -9.34 -0.13 0.44
CA ILE A 76 -7.99 -0.59 0.16
C ILE A 76 -7.79 -1.97 0.75
N HIS A 77 -7.15 -2.84 -0.02
CA HIS A 77 -6.69 -4.13 0.49
C HIS A 77 -5.17 -4.14 0.51
N ILE A 78 -4.61 -4.43 1.67
CA ILE A 78 -3.16 -4.42 1.87
C ILE A 78 -2.73 -5.86 2.10
N THR A 79 -1.74 -6.31 1.35
CA THR A 79 -1.21 -7.65 1.53
C THR A 79 0.31 -7.58 1.54
N GLY A 80 0.94 -8.57 2.12
CA GLY A 80 2.39 -8.59 2.21
C GLY A 80 2.89 -9.75 3.03
N THR A 81 4.14 -9.67 3.44
CA THR A 81 4.83 -10.81 4.04
C THR A 81 4.57 -10.96 5.55
N GLY A 82 3.94 -9.98 6.19
CA GLY A 82 3.62 -10.14 7.61
C GLY A 82 3.41 -8.82 8.31
N GLN A 83 4.39 -8.40 9.09
CA GLN A 83 4.19 -7.32 10.04
C GLN A 83 4.04 -5.93 9.42
N VAL A 84 4.66 -5.70 8.28
CA VAL A 84 4.70 -4.35 7.73
C VAL A 84 3.32 -3.90 7.25
N GLN A 85 2.52 -4.80 6.68
CA GLN A 85 1.19 -4.40 6.24
C GLN A 85 0.27 -4.09 7.41
N GLU A 86 0.45 -4.76 8.54
CA GLU A 86 -0.31 -4.42 9.74
C GLU A 86 0.05 -3.03 10.23
N GLN A 87 1.34 -2.70 10.21
CA GLN A 87 1.80 -1.38 10.62
C GLN A 87 1.25 -0.31 9.68
N PHE A 88 1.21 -0.60 8.40
CA PHE A 88 0.66 0.36 7.43
C PHE A 88 -0.83 0.57 7.65
N MET A 89 -1.58 -0.49 7.92
CA MET A 89 -3.00 -0.35 8.24
C MET A 89 -3.22 0.54 9.44
N LYS A 90 -2.41 0.35 10.47
CA LYS A 90 -2.50 1.19 11.67
C LYS A 90 -2.17 2.64 11.32
N PHE A 91 -1.16 2.84 10.49
CA PHE A 91 -0.80 4.18 10.03
C PHE A 91 -2.00 4.85 9.33
N LEU A 92 -2.66 4.14 8.44
CA LEU A 92 -3.82 4.70 7.73
C LEU A 92 -4.96 5.01 8.69
N ALA A 93 -5.22 4.12 9.64
CA ALA A 93 -6.30 4.33 10.61
C ALA A 93 -6.05 5.56 11.48
N GLU A 94 -4.78 5.88 11.72
CA GLU A 94 -4.41 7.02 12.54
C GLU A 94 -4.23 8.31 11.74
N THR A 95 -4.30 8.23 10.42
CA THR A 95 -4.13 9.40 9.56
C THR A 95 -5.52 9.95 9.22
N PRO A 96 -5.82 11.19 9.61
CA PRO A 96 -7.20 11.70 9.49
C PRO A 96 -7.80 11.59 8.11
N GLN A 97 -7.02 11.81 7.05
CA GLN A 97 -7.57 11.79 5.70
C GLN A 97 -7.89 10.38 5.20
N TYR A 98 -7.44 9.33 5.90
CA TYR A 98 -7.66 7.95 5.49
C TYR A 98 -8.50 7.15 6.49
N LYS A 99 -8.85 7.75 7.62
CA LYS A 99 -9.53 6.99 8.68
C LYS A 99 -10.90 6.46 8.28
N ASN A 100 -11.52 7.05 7.27
CA ASN A 100 -12.83 6.60 6.79
C ASN A 100 -12.74 5.57 5.68
N ALA A 101 -11.54 5.28 5.19
CA ALA A 101 -11.37 4.26 4.16
C ALA A 101 -11.58 2.88 4.77
N ILE A 102 -12.22 2.01 4.00
CA ILE A 102 -12.37 0.62 4.41
C ILE A 102 -11.07 -0.11 4.10
N SER A 103 -10.41 -0.60 5.15
CA SER A 103 -9.12 -1.27 5.01
C SER A 103 -9.24 -2.73 5.40
N THR A 104 -8.70 -3.60 4.55
CA THR A 104 -8.61 -5.03 4.85
C THR A 104 -7.17 -5.46 4.61
N GLU A 105 -6.80 -6.59 5.18
CA GLU A 105 -5.42 -7.07 5.02
C GLU A 105 -5.37 -8.58 4.87
N SER A 106 -4.30 -9.04 4.24
CA SER A 106 -3.99 -10.45 4.14
C SER A 106 -2.48 -10.63 4.10
N THR A 107 -2.05 -11.86 4.22
CA THR A 107 -0.62 -12.20 4.11
C THR A 107 -0.42 -12.95 2.81
N SER A 108 0.61 -12.59 2.07
CA SER A 108 0.92 -13.26 0.82
C SER A 108 2.41 -13.15 0.52
N ASN A 109 2.90 -14.09 -0.25
CA ASN A 109 4.28 -14.01 -0.75
C ASN A 109 4.36 -12.98 -1.86
N LYS A 110 5.57 -12.52 -2.13
CA LYS A 110 5.78 -11.58 -3.23
C LYS A 110 5.31 -12.21 -4.53
N MET A 111 4.67 -11.41 -5.34
CA MET A 111 4.13 -11.86 -6.61
C MET A 111 4.44 -10.84 -7.69
N SER A 112 4.31 -11.26 -8.94
CA SER A 112 4.51 -10.34 -10.06
C SER A 112 3.42 -9.27 -10.07
N ASP A 113 3.68 -8.18 -10.79
CA ASP A 113 2.69 -7.11 -10.92
C ASP A 113 1.40 -7.63 -11.52
N GLU A 114 1.49 -8.46 -12.54
CA GLU A 114 0.31 -9.05 -13.17
C GLU A 114 -0.50 -9.87 -12.18
N ASN A 115 0.18 -10.74 -11.42
CA ASN A 115 -0.52 -11.55 -10.44
C ASN A 115 -1.13 -10.70 -9.34
N LEU A 116 -0.46 -9.62 -8.96
CA LEU A 116 -1.00 -8.73 -7.95
C LEU A 116 -2.28 -8.06 -8.42
N THR A 117 -2.31 -7.57 -9.66
CA THR A 117 -3.53 -6.96 -10.19
C THR A 117 -4.69 -7.94 -10.19
N LEU A 118 -4.42 -9.19 -10.55
CA LEU A 118 -5.44 -10.24 -10.53
C LEU A 118 -5.88 -10.56 -9.11
N PHE A 119 -4.93 -10.65 -8.19
CA PHE A 119 -5.21 -10.94 -6.79
C PHE A 119 -6.11 -9.87 -6.17
N ILE A 120 -5.77 -8.62 -6.39
CA ILE A 120 -6.56 -7.51 -5.84
C ILE A 120 -7.93 -7.43 -6.51
N ALA A 121 -7.99 -7.60 -7.82
CA ALA A 121 -9.27 -7.61 -8.53
C ALA A 121 -10.19 -8.68 -7.96
N LYS A 122 -9.65 -9.85 -7.67
CA LYS A 122 -10.43 -10.96 -7.12
C LYS A 122 -10.92 -10.64 -5.71
N ARG A 123 -10.13 -9.90 -4.93
CA ARG A 123 -10.54 -9.53 -3.58
C ARG A 123 -11.73 -8.59 -3.58
N PHE A 124 -11.84 -7.72 -4.58
CA PHE A 124 -12.92 -6.73 -4.66
C PHE A 124 -14.11 -7.20 -5.49
N ASN A 125 -13.94 -8.25 -6.23
CA ASN A 125 -15.00 -8.83 -7.04
C ASN A 125 -15.45 -10.19 -6.45
#